data_8a13bc409698cdc0665f2ce1a9fedf04
#
_entry.id   8a13bc409698cdc0665f2ce1a9fedf04
#
_cell.length_a   1.000
_cell.length_b   1.000
_cell.length_c   1.000
_cell.angle_alpha   90.00
_cell.angle_beta   90.00
_cell.angle_gamma   90.00
#
_symmetry.space_group_name_H-M   'P 1'
#
loop_
_entity.id
_entity.type
_entity.pdbx_description
1 polymer ?
#
loop_
_entity_poly.entity_id
_entity_poly.type
_entity_poly.pdbx_seq_one_letter_code
_entity_poly.pdbx_strand_id
1 'polypeptide(L)'
;AEVIAYTADVGQEMDRKKIIKNANTLGVKQIIIEDLKNIFVKDYVYPMIRGHALYEGVYLLGTSIARPLIAKDQIRVAKKFNAYAVSHGSTGKGNDQVRFELGYHYFGPKIKIIAPWRIWKLKSRTDLINYAKKHGIPIPKDKKGAPPFSVDDNLFHTSTEGKVLENPKNSAPEFIFQRTTSPEKAPNKPSFVTINYKNGDPVGLNGKKLSPAKVLDKLNQLAGKNGIGRVDLVENRFIGIKSRGVYETPGGTLLLAAHRAIESVTLDKDTMHKKDEVMPRYA
;
A
#
# COMPACT_ATOMS: atom_id res chain seq x y z
N ALA A 1 23.75 17.80 -8.79
CA ALA A 1 23.00 18.13 -7.57
C ALA A 1 23.31 17.10 -6.51
N GLU A 2 23.37 17.50 -5.25
CA GLU A 2 23.43 16.54 -4.13
C GLU A 2 22.09 15.86 -3.97
N VAL A 3 22.09 14.54 -3.82
CA VAL A 3 20.88 13.72 -3.73
C VAL A 3 20.87 12.94 -2.43
N ILE A 4 19.74 13.01 -1.72
CA ILE A 4 19.43 12.18 -0.55
C ILE A 4 18.41 11.14 -1.00
N ALA A 5 18.71 9.85 -0.89
CA ALA A 5 17.74 8.79 -1.11
C ALA A 5 16.86 8.60 0.13
N TYR A 6 15.57 8.49 -0.09
CA TYR A 6 14.59 8.24 0.96
C TYR A 6 13.79 6.98 0.66
N THR A 7 13.61 6.14 1.68
CA THR A 7 12.78 4.94 1.62
C THR A 7 11.92 4.84 2.88
N ALA A 8 10.62 4.74 2.71
CA ALA A 8 9.68 4.45 3.79
C ALA A 8 9.51 2.93 3.95
N ASP A 9 9.71 2.43 5.15
CA ASP A 9 9.34 1.06 5.54
C ASP A 9 7.92 1.10 6.10
N VAL A 10 6.95 0.75 5.26
CA VAL A 10 5.54 0.60 5.62
C VAL A 10 5.15 -0.89 5.71
N GLY A 11 6.14 -1.79 5.78
CA GLY A 11 5.98 -3.24 5.95
C GLY A 11 5.99 -4.05 4.66
N GLN A 12 6.44 -3.47 3.55
CA GLN A 12 6.80 -4.21 2.33
C GLN A 12 8.03 -5.08 2.57
N GLU A 13 8.18 -6.14 1.78
CA GLU A 13 9.43 -6.89 1.76
C GLU A 13 10.59 -5.98 1.34
N MET A 14 11.62 -5.88 2.17
CA MET A 14 12.69 -4.92 1.96
C MET A 14 14.06 -5.48 2.35
N ASP A 15 14.96 -5.58 1.39
CA ASP A 15 16.38 -5.82 1.62
C ASP A 15 17.13 -4.48 1.79
N ARG A 16 17.30 -4.06 3.05
CA ARG A 16 17.99 -2.80 3.39
C ARG A 16 19.43 -2.76 2.85
N LYS A 17 20.16 -3.88 2.87
CA LYS A 17 21.54 -3.95 2.36
C LYS A 17 21.57 -3.70 0.85
N LYS A 18 20.64 -4.30 0.12
CA LYS A 18 20.51 -4.11 -1.32
C LYS A 18 20.12 -2.67 -1.68
N ILE A 19 19.21 -2.04 -0.93
CA ILE A 19 18.83 -0.64 -1.13
C ILE A 19 20.04 0.27 -0.96
N ILE A 20 20.78 0.11 0.13
CA ILE A 20 22.00 0.90 0.41
C ILE A 20 23.04 0.68 -0.69
N LYS A 21 23.31 -0.58 -1.06
CA LYS A 21 24.25 -0.89 -2.14
C LYS A 21 23.87 -0.24 -3.46
N ASN A 22 22.60 -0.34 -3.86
CA ASN A 22 22.11 0.24 -5.11
C ASN A 22 22.24 1.77 -5.12
N ALA A 23 21.89 2.43 -4.02
CA ALA A 23 21.99 3.89 -3.92
C ALA A 23 23.46 4.34 -3.99
N ASN A 24 24.38 3.65 -3.30
CA ASN A 24 25.81 3.94 -3.36
C ASN A 24 26.38 3.74 -4.78
N THR A 25 25.94 2.69 -5.49
CA THR A 25 26.34 2.43 -6.89
C THR A 25 25.90 3.57 -7.81
N LEU A 26 24.80 4.23 -7.50
CA LEU A 26 24.28 5.39 -8.25
C LEU A 26 24.88 6.73 -7.76
N GLY A 27 25.88 6.70 -6.89
CA GLY A 27 26.57 7.88 -6.38
C GLY A 27 25.83 8.64 -5.27
N VAL A 28 24.77 8.06 -4.72
CA VAL A 28 24.05 8.65 -3.57
C VAL A 28 24.77 8.31 -2.28
N LYS A 29 25.24 9.33 -1.57
CA LYS A 29 26.01 9.16 -0.34
C LYS A 29 25.14 9.09 0.91
N GLN A 30 23.97 9.69 0.89
CA GLN A 30 23.08 9.76 2.04
C GLN A 30 21.76 9.05 1.75
N ILE A 31 21.47 8.04 2.57
CA ILE A 31 20.30 7.18 2.43
C ILE A 31 19.55 7.15 3.75
N ILE A 32 18.28 7.47 3.71
CA ILE A 32 17.38 7.51 4.87
C ILE A 32 16.32 6.43 4.69
N ILE A 33 16.23 5.53 5.66
CA ILE A 33 15.22 4.47 5.71
C ILE A 33 14.43 4.64 7.00
N GLU A 34 13.19 5.09 6.91
CA GLU A 34 12.31 5.36 8.05
C GLU A 34 11.34 4.20 8.29
N ASP A 35 11.28 3.70 9.54
CA ASP A 35 10.30 2.69 9.94
C ASP A 35 8.96 3.37 10.29
N LEU A 36 8.01 3.30 9.40
CA LEU A 36 6.69 3.91 9.55
C LEU A 36 5.57 2.90 9.84
N LYS A 37 5.86 1.62 10.04
CA LYS A 37 4.86 0.55 10.20
C LYS A 37 3.82 0.82 11.29
N ASN A 38 4.26 1.24 12.47
CA ASN A 38 3.33 1.52 13.56
C ASN A 38 2.48 2.76 13.30
N ILE A 39 3.06 3.82 12.75
CA ILE A 39 2.34 5.04 12.36
C ILE A 39 1.33 4.72 11.25
N PHE A 40 1.74 3.94 10.25
CA PHE A 40 0.87 3.52 9.15
C PHE A 40 -0.37 2.79 9.67
N VAL A 41 -0.19 1.81 10.55
CA VAL A 41 -1.32 1.04 11.07
C VAL A 41 -2.20 1.89 11.97
N LYS A 42 -1.60 2.60 12.95
CA LYS A 42 -2.35 3.36 13.94
C LYS A 42 -3.11 4.55 13.36
N ASP A 43 -2.43 5.34 12.52
CA ASP A 43 -2.92 6.66 12.12
C ASP A 43 -3.59 6.67 10.73
N TYR A 44 -3.46 5.57 9.96
CA TYR A 44 -4.05 5.45 8.63
C TYR A 44 -4.96 4.20 8.47
N VAL A 45 -4.47 3.02 8.84
CA VAL A 45 -5.27 1.79 8.70
C VAL A 45 -6.43 1.76 9.70
N TYR A 46 -6.18 2.03 10.98
CA TYR A 46 -7.24 1.98 11.99
C TYR A 46 -8.35 3.01 11.76
N PRO A 47 -8.08 4.28 11.42
CA PRO A 47 -9.14 5.20 11.02
C PRO A 47 -9.97 4.71 9.84
N MET A 48 -9.33 4.11 8.82
CA MET A 48 -10.03 3.55 7.68
C MET A 48 -10.94 2.37 8.10
N ILE A 49 -10.46 1.48 8.98
CA ILE A 49 -11.27 0.39 9.54
C ILE A 49 -12.44 0.95 10.36
N ARG A 50 -12.20 1.90 11.27
CA ARG A 50 -13.27 2.54 12.06
C ARG A 50 -14.32 3.23 11.18
N GLY A 51 -13.86 3.89 10.12
CA GLY A 51 -14.73 4.52 9.14
C GLY A 51 -15.48 3.52 8.27
N HIS A 52 -15.04 2.26 8.19
CA HIS A 52 -15.52 1.29 7.21
C HIS A 52 -15.42 1.82 5.79
N ALA A 53 -14.32 2.55 5.50
CA ALA A 53 -14.09 3.21 4.22
C ALA A 53 -13.64 2.19 3.17
N LEU A 54 -14.58 1.76 2.33
CA LEU A 54 -14.36 0.81 1.26
C LEU A 54 -14.57 1.49 -0.09
N TYR A 55 -13.54 1.51 -0.92
CA TYR A 55 -13.68 1.98 -2.29
C TYR A 55 -14.43 0.95 -3.12
N GLU A 56 -15.45 1.42 -3.84
CA GLU A 56 -16.36 0.58 -4.62
C GLU A 56 -16.96 -0.61 -3.82
N GLY A 57 -17.11 -0.44 -2.51
CA GLY A 57 -17.74 -1.39 -1.59
C GLY A 57 -16.87 -2.55 -1.14
N VAL A 58 -15.67 -2.75 -1.69
CA VAL A 58 -14.83 -3.93 -1.42
C VAL A 58 -13.35 -3.65 -1.22
N TYR A 59 -12.81 -2.59 -1.81
CA TYR A 59 -11.37 -2.31 -1.77
C TYR A 59 -10.99 -1.51 -0.51
N LEU A 60 -10.06 -2.06 0.28
CA LEU A 60 -9.62 -1.51 1.55
C LEU A 60 -8.52 -0.42 1.43
N LEU A 61 -8.32 0.18 0.27
CA LEU A 61 -7.49 1.38 0.06
C LEU A 61 -6.00 1.27 0.48
N GLY A 62 -5.43 0.08 0.58
CA GLY A 62 -4.09 -0.12 1.15
C GLY A 62 -2.96 0.69 0.50
N THR A 63 -2.97 0.84 -0.84
CA THR A 63 -2.04 1.73 -1.54
C THR A 63 -2.40 3.19 -1.30
N SER A 64 -3.69 3.53 -1.35
CA SER A 64 -4.17 4.92 -1.28
C SER A 64 -3.81 5.60 0.04
N ILE A 65 -3.96 4.90 1.16
CA ILE A 65 -3.68 5.45 2.51
C ILE A 65 -2.18 5.44 2.87
N ALA A 66 -1.36 4.63 2.18
CA ALA A 66 0.09 4.60 2.41
C ALA A 66 0.79 5.83 1.80
N ARG A 67 0.37 6.30 0.61
CA ARG A 67 1.04 7.39 -0.11
C ARG A 67 1.04 8.73 0.63
N PRO A 68 -0.06 9.18 1.28
CA PRO A 68 -0.05 10.39 2.09
C PRO A 68 0.92 10.34 3.28
N LEU A 69 1.05 9.19 3.95
CA LEU A 69 2.04 9.00 5.01
C LEU A 69 3.47 9.13 4.47
N ILE A 70 3.77 8.44 3.36
CA ILE A 70 5.10 8.50 2.74
C ILE A 70 5.43 9.93 2.33
N ALA A 71 4.49 10.65 1.70
CA ALA A 71 4.67 12.05 1.31
C ALA A 71 4.92 12.95 2.51
N LYS A 72 4.14 12.80 3.58
CA LYS A 72 4.31 13.55 4.85
C LYS A 72 5.71 13.36 5.43
N ASP A 73 6.16 12.12 5.52
CA ASP A 73 7.45 11.82 6.11
C ASP A 73 8.61 12.24 5.20
N GLN A 74 8.49 12.07 3.89
CA GLN A 74 9.49 12.56 2.93
C GLN A 74 9.65 14.09 3.02
N ILE A 75 8.57 14.86 3.18
CA ILE A 75 8.63 16.31 3.41
C ILE A 75 9.28 16.63 4.76
N ARG A 76 9.01 15.85 5.82
CA ARG A 76 9.69 16.00 7.11
C ARG A 76 11.21 15.84 6.95
N VAL A 77 11.63 14.82 6.23
CA VAL A 77 13.05 14.57 5.93
C VAL A 77 13.62 15.69 5.07
N ALA A 78 12.92 16.11 4.01
CA ALA A 78 13.35 17.21 3.15
C ALA A 78 13.58 18.49 3.94
N LYS A 79 12.69 18.85 4.85
CA LYS A 79 12.84 20.02 5.76
C LYS A 79 14.05 19.87 6.68
N LYS A 80 14.27 18.67 7.25
CA LYS A 80 15.41 18.38 8.14
C LYS A 80 16.75 18.64 7.45
N PHE A 81 16.85 18.37 6.17
CA PHE A 81 18.06 18.52 5.37
C PHE A 81 18.08 19.78 4.51
N ASN A 82 17.14 20.70 4.68
CA ASN A 82 17.00 21.92 3.88
C ASN A 82 16.99 21.61 2.38
N ALA A 83 16.35 20.52 1.97
CA ALA A 83 16.29 20.11 0.59
C ALA A 83 15.47 21.12 -0.25
N TYR A 84 16.02 21.50 -1.40
CA TYR A 84 15.36 22.40 -2.34
C TYR A 84 14.13 21.77 -3.01
N ALA A 85 14.17 20.45 -3.23
CA ALA A 85 13.11 19.74 -3.92
C ALA A 85 12.93 18.32 -3.36
N VAL A 86 11.73 17.78 -3.60
CA VAL A 86 11.44 16.34 -3.47
C VAL A 86 11.18 15.74 -4.84
N SER A 87 11.48 14.45 -5.00
CA SER A 87 11.25 13.74 -6.27
C SER A 87 10.53 12.42 -6.02
N HIS A 88 9.66 12.04 -6.96
CA HIS A 88 9.02 10.74 -7.00
C HIS A 88 9.08 10.14 -8.41
N GLY A 89 9.01 8.80 -8.49
CA GLY A 89 9.04 8.07 -9.75
C GLY A 89 7.66 7.59 -10.24
N SER A 90 6.57 8.13 -9.70
CA SER A 90 5.22 7.75 -10.11
C SER A 90 4.94 8.16 -11.54
N THR A 91 4.23 7.30 -12.29
CA THR A 91 3.89 7.55 -13.69
C THR A 91 2.92 8.73 -13.83
N GLY A 92 3.03 9.49 -14.93
CA GLY A 92 2.26 10.71 -15.14
C GLY A 92 0.74 10.53 -15.34
N LYS A 93 0.23 9.29 -15.37
CA LYS A 93 -1.19 8.97 -15.51
C LYS A 93 -1.75 8.16 -14.35
N GLY A 94 -0.92 7.80 -13.37
CA GLY A 94 -1.31 6.97 -12.24
C GLY A 94 -1.88 7.77 -11.06
N ASN A 95 -2.72 7.12 -10.26
CA ASN A 95 -3.27 7.71 -9.02
C ASN A 95 -2.18 8.10 -8.03
N ASP A 96 -1.05 7.38 -8.00
CA ASP A 96 0.04 7.62 -7.05
C ASP A 96 0.70 8.98 -7.23
N GLN A 97 0.83 9.45 -8.48
CA GLN A 97 1.32 10.81 -8.73
C GLN A 97 0.46 11.85 -8.02
N VAL A 98 -0.87 11.75 -8.17
CA VAL A 98 -1.82 12.67 -7.54
C VAL A 98 -1.67 12.62 -6.01
N ARG A 99 -1.62 11.43 -5.43
CA ARG A 99 -1.50 11.23 -3.98
C ARG A 99 -0.20 11.83 -3.41
N PHE A 100 0.93 11.57 -4.06
CA PHE A 100 2.22 12.14 -3.64
C PHE A 100 2.22 13.65 -3.74
N GLU A 101 1.82 14.21 -4.87
CA GLU A 101 1.91 15.65 -5.11
C GLU A 101 0.93 16.44 -4.24
N LEU A 102 -0.31 15.96 -4.03
CA LEU A 102 -1.23 16.57 -3.07
C LEU A 102 -0.64 16.55 -1.65
N GLY A 103 -0.03 15.43 -1.25
CA GLY A 103 0.68 15.35 0.03
C GLY A 103 1.83 16.35 0.13
N TYR A 104 2.65 16.47 -0.90
CA TYR A 104 3.76 17.43 -0.90
C TYR A 104 3.27 18.88 -0.84
N HIS A 105 2.26 19.23 -1.62
CA HIS A 105 1.67 20.57 -1.58
C HIS A 105 1.08 20.90 -0.20
N TYR A 106 0.45 19.93 0.45
CA TYR A 106 -0.13 20.14 1.78
C TYR A 106 0.94 20.26 2.87
N PHE A 107 1.92 19.34 2.93
CA PHE A 107 2.91 19.28 4.00
C PHE A 107 4.13 20.18 3.78
N GLY A 108 4.42 20.58 2.53
CA GLY A 108 5.59 21.38 2.16
C GLY A 108 5.35 22.28 0.95
N PRO A 109 4.39 23.24 1.00
CA PRO A 109 3.97 24.00 -0.17
C PRO A 109 5.07 24.84 -0.84
N LYS A 110 6.19 25.08 -0.14
CA LYS A 110 7.36 25.84 -0.67
C LYS A 110 8.44 24.92 -1.25
N ILE A 111 8.35 23.60 -1.08
CA ILE A 111 9.35 22.65 -1.59
C ILE A 111 9.00 22.32 -3.05
N LYS A 112 9.98 22.44 -3.94
CA LYS A 112 9.79 22.13 -5.35
C LYS A 112 9.57 20.62 -5.57
N ILE A 113 8.66 20.27 -6.47
CA ILE A 113 8.39 18.88 -6.84
C ILE A 113 9.06 18.56 -8.17
N ILE A 114 9.83 17.49 -8.23
CA ILE A 114 10.45 16.97 -9.46
C ILE A 114 9.78 15.63 -9.77
N ALA A 115 9.00 15.61 -10.86
CA ALA A 115 8.32 14.42 -11.37
C ALA A 115 8.94 14.05 -12.73
N PRO A 116 9.96 13.19 -12.79
CA PRO A 116 10.71 12.89 -14.02
C PRO A 116 9.83 12.43 -15.18
N TRP A 117 8.80 11.65 -14.92
CA TRP A 117 7.85 11.20 -15.93
C TRP A 117 7.17 12.33 -16.72
N ARG A 118 7.02 13.51 -16.15
CA ARG A 118 6.44 14.67 -16.84
C ARG A 118 7.49 15.51 -17.59
N ILE A 119 8.75 15.35 -17.22
CA ILE A 119 9.84 16.19 -17.71
C ILE A 119 10.62 15.47 -18.80
N TRP A 120 10.84 14.15 -18.64
CA TRP A 120 11.66 13.36 -19.54
C TRP A 120 10.89 12.92 -20.78
N LYS A 121 11.60 12.80 -21.89
CA LYS A 121 11.05 12.29 -23.16
C LYS A 121 10.97 10.76 -23.23
N LEU A 122 10.95 10.07 -22.09
CA LEU A 122 10.81 8.61 -21.99
C LEU A 122 9.32 8.26 -22.01
N LYS A 123 8.83 7.81 -23.15
CA LYS A 123 7.39 7.60 -23.39
C LYS A 123 6.96 6.13 -23.26
N SER A 124 7.91 5.20 -23.31
CA SER A 124 7.63 3.78 -23.35
C SER A 124 8.48 3.02 -22.32
N ARG A 125 8.05 1.79 -22.03
CA ARG A 125 8.84 0.85 -21.23
C ARG A 125 10.18 0.52 -21.89
N THR A 126 10.20 0.45 -23.21
CA THR A 126 11.44 0.23 -23.98
C THR A 126 12.41 1.36 -23.77
N ASP A 127 11.96 2.62 -23.81
CA ASP A 127 12.80 3.80 -23.55
C ASP A 127 13.41 3.73 -22.14
N LEU A 128 12.60 3.36 -21.14
CA LEU A 128 13.08 3.20 -19.76
C LEU A 128 14.13 2.10 -19.62
N ILE A 129 13.92 0.96 -20.28
CA ILE A 129 14.88 -0.15 -20.28
C ILE A 129 16.20 0.28 -20.94
N ASN A 130 16.13 0.97 -22.08
CA ASN A 130 17.30 1.47 -22.78
C ASN A 130 18.05 2.52 -21.95
N TYR A 131 17.31 3.42 -21.30
CA TYR A 131 17.90 4.40 -20.38
C TYR A 131 18.60 3.70 -19.20
N ALA A 132 17.93 2.74 -18.57
CA ALA A 132 18.52 2.00 -17.46
C ALA A 132 19.78 1.24 -17.87
N LYS A 133 19.77 0.58 -19.04
CA LYS A 133 20.98 -0.08 -19.59
C LYS A 133 22.12 0.89 -19.84
N LYS A 134 21.83 2.04 -20.48
CA LYS A 134 22.80 3.10 -20.78
C LYS A 134 23.47 3.63 -19.52
N HIS A 135 22.74 3.72 -18.41
CA HIS A 135 23.22 4.27 -17.14
C HIS A 135 23.60 3.23 -16.09
N GLY A 136 23.66 1.95 -16.44
CA GLY A 136 24.02 0.87 -15.53
C GLY A 136 23.04 0.66 -14.36
N ILE A 137 21.76 1.06 -14.55
CA ILE A 137 20.74 0.92 -13.52
C ILE A 137 20.22 -0.52 -13.49
N PRO A 138 20.30 -1.23 -12.35
CA PRO A 138 19.80 -2.60 -12.23
C PRO A 138 18.30 -2.70 -12.50
N ILE A 139 17.89 -3.59 -13.40
CA ILE A 139 16.48 -3.85 -13.72
C ILE A 139 16.13 -5.24 -13.16
N PRO A 140 15.14 -5.37 -12.26
CA PRO A 140 14.62 -6.65 -11.83
C PRO A 140 14.01 -7.42 -13.02
N LYS A 141 14.31 -8.72 -13.11
CA LYS A 141 13.70 -9.64 -14.08
C LYS A 141 12.88 -10.66 -13.32
N ASP A 142 11.73 -11.04 -13.87
CA ASP A 142 11.03 -12.22 -13.38
C ASP A 142 11.79 -13.49 -13.77
N LYS A 143 11.37 -14.64 -13.22
CA LYS A 143 12.01 -15.94 -13.47
C LYS A 143 12.01 -16.36 -14.94
N LYS A 144 11.21 -15.75 -15.80
CA LYS A 144 11.10 -16.02 -17.24
C LYS A 144 11.75 -14.93 -18.10
N GLY A 145 12.41 -13.96 -17.48
CA GLY A 145 13.04 -12.83 -18.18
C GLY A 145 12.07 -11.78 -18.70
N ALA A 146 10.76 -11.97 -18.56
CA ALA A 146 9.75 -10.97 -18.85
C ALA A 146 9.70 -9.92 -17.73
N PRO A 147 9.21 -8.71 -18.00
CA PRO A 147 8.97 -7.74 -16.94
C PRO A 147 8.01 -8.29 -15.87
N PRO A 148 8.25 -8.05 -14.58
CA PRO A 148 7.36 -8.52 -13.51
C PRO A 148 5.96 -7.90 -13.61
N PHE A 149 4.97 -8.48 -12.92
CA PHE A 149 3.72 -7.79 -12.64
C PHE A 149 4.02 -6.47 -11.91
N SER A 150 3.13 -5.49 -12.05
CA SER A 150 3.16 -4.32 -11.18
C SER A 150 2.62 -4.74 -9.82
N VAL A 151 3.46 -4.68 -8.80
CA VAL A 151 3.10 -5.07 -7.43
C VAL A 151 3.37 -3.91 -6.49
N ASP A 152 2.33 -3.48 -5.77
CA ASP A 152 2.44 -2.59 -4.63
C ASP A 152 2.23 -3.40 -3.35
N ASP A 153 3.17 -3.30 -2.42
CA ASP A 153 3.17 -4.07 -1.18
C ASP A 153 3.41 -3.17 0.03
N ASN A 154 2.67 -3.42 1.11
CA ASN A 154 2.87 -2.82 2.42
C ASN A 154 2.28 -3.75 3.50
N LEU A 155 2.42 -3.39 4.78
CA LEU A 155 1.93 -4.24 5.87
C LEU A 155 0.44 -4.55 5.80
N PHE A 156 -0.36 -3.65 5.21
CA PHE A 156 -1.81 -3.80 5.16
C PHE A 156 -2.28 -4.66 3.99
N HIS A 157 -1.68 -4.49 2.82
CA HIS A 157 -2.12 -5.19 1.61
C HIS A 157 -1.01 -5.43 0.59
N THR A 158 -1.31 -6.30 -0.39
CA THR A 158 -0.59 -6.40 -1.66
C THR A 158 -1.58 -6.17 -2.80
N SER A 159 -1.18 -5.41 -3.81
CA SER A 159 -1.92 -5.29 -5.07
C SER A 159 -1.08 -5.80 -6.22
N THR A 160 -1.71 -6.48 -7.17
CA THR A 160 -1.06 -7.01 -8.39
C THR A 160 -1.85 -6.59 -9.61
N GLU A 161 -1.17 -5.97 -10.58
CA GLU A 161 -1.77 -5.45 -11.81
C GLU A 161 -0.94 -5.82 -13.04
N GLY A 162 -1.56 -5.74 -14.22
CA GLY A 162 -0.89 -5.87 -15.51
C GLY A 162 -0.87 -7.29 -16.10
N LYS A 163 -0.21 -7.44 -17.25
CA LYS A 163 -0.06 -8.70 -17.99
C LYS A 163 -1.40 -9.39 -18.28
N VAL A 164 -1.52 -10.66 -17.89
CA VAL A 164 -2.72 -11.47 -18.09
C VAL A 164 -3.97 -10.90 -17.42
N LEU A 165 -3.79 -10.08 -16.36
CA LEU A 165 -4.88 -9.43 -15.63
C LEU A 165 -5.53 -8.27 -16.42
N GLU A 166 -4.87 -7.73 -17.43
CA GLU A 166 -5.45 -6.68 -18.28
C GLU A 166 -6.67 -7.16 -19.06
N ASN A 167 -6.75 -8.46 -19.35
CA ASN A 167 -7.94 -9.06 -19.96
C ASN A 167 -8.87 -9.62 -18.87
N PRO A 168 -10.04 -9.02 -18.65
CA PRO A 168 -10.97 -9.46 -17.59
C PRO A 168 -11.56 -10.86 -17.81
N LYS A 169 -11.43 -11.44 -19.00
CA LYS A 169 -11.82 -12.84 -19.28
C LYS A 169 -10.88 -13.86 -18.63
N ASN A 170 -9.66 -13.47 -18.31
CA ASN A 170 -8.69 -14.38 -17.72
C ASN A 170 -8.83 -14.42 -16.20
N SER A 171 -8.88 -15.60 -15.63
CA SER A 171 -8.79 -15.77 -14.18
C SER A 171 -7.42 -15.31 -13.66
N ALA A 172 -7.40 -14.76 -12.45
CA ALA A 172 -6.15 -14.42 -11.78
C ALA A 172 -5.36 -15.71 -11.47
N PRO A 173 -4.12 -15.86 -11.96
CA PRO A 173 -3.33 -17.07 -11.71
C PRO A 173 -2.99 -17.22 -10.25
N GLU A 174 -3.06 -18.44 -9.69
CA GLU A 174 -2.81 -18.68 -8.27
C GLU A 174 -1.43 -18.19 -7.79
N PHE A 175 -0.41 -18.23 -8.63
CA PHE A 175 0.95 -17.83 -8.27
C PHE A 175 1.12 -16.32 -7.99
N ILE A 176 0.15 -15.48 -8.31
CA ILE A 176 0.22 -14.03 -7.99
C ILE A 176 -0.17 -13.75 -6.55
N PHE A 177 -0.91 -14.66 -5.90
CA PHE A 177 -1.28 -14.54 -4.51
C PHE A 177 -0.10 -14.93 -3.62
N GLN A 178 0.40 -13.96 -2.84
CA GLN A 178 1.61 -14.11 -2.04
C GLN A 178 1.34 -14.17 -0.55
N ARG A 179 0.18 -13.68 -0.11
CA ARG A 179 -0.18 -13.57 1.31
C ARG A 179 -1.23 -14.55 1.76
N THR A 180 -1.96 -15.13 0.83
CA THR A 180 -3.13 -15.97 1.13
C THR A 180 -2.98 -17.34 0.51
N THR A 181 -3.30 -18.36 1.28
CA THR A 181 -3.52 -19.73 0.77
C THR A 181 -4.78 -19.72 -0.07
N SER A 182 -4.81 -20.54 -1.16
CA SER A 182 -6.05 -20.75 -1.92
C SER A 182 -7.15 -21.27 -0.99
N PRO A 183 -8.41 -20.79 -1.11
CA PRO A 183 -9.52 -21.26 -0.29
C PRO A 183 -9.67 -22.78 -0.26
N GLU A 184 -9.43 -23.45 -1.40
CA GLU A 184 -9.51 -24.91 -1.52
C GLU A 184 -8.42 -25.65 -0.73
N LYS A 185 -7.30 -24.97 -0.45
CA LYS A 185 -6.16 -25.52 0.31
C LYS A 185 -6.12 -24.98 1.75
N ALA A 186 -7.06 -24.13 2.12
CA ALA A 186 -7.17 -23.62 3.48
C ALA A 186 -7.51 -24.73 4.48
N PRO A 187 -7.15 -24.58 5.78
CA PRO A 187 -7.47 -25.60 6.79
C PRO A 187 -8.98 -25.83 6.94
N ASN A 188 -9.41 -27.09 7.06
CA ASN A 188 -10.80 -27.46 7.31
C ASN A 188 -11.25 -27.15 8.76
N LYS A 189 -10.30 -26.96 9.69
CA LYS A 189 -10.61 -26.62 11.07
C LYS A 189 -10.67 -25.10 11.24
N PRO A 190 -11.72 -24.57 11.93
CA PRO A 190 -11.79 -23.14 12.19
C PRO A 190 -10.65 -22.68 13.11
N SER A 191 -10.17 -21.46 12.86
CA SER A 191 -9.21 -20.78 13.73
C SER A 191 -9.93 -19.67 14.49
N PHE A 192 -9.73 -19.60 15.81
CA PHE A 192 -10.33 -18.58 16.65
C PHE A 192 -9.27 -17.55 17.08
N VAL A 193 -9.66 -16.27 17.12
CA VAL A 193 -8.83 -15.20 17.65
C VAL A 193 -9.70 -14.22 18.42
N THR A 194 -9.23 -13.81 19.59
CA THR A 194 -9.84 -12.73 20.37
C THR A 194 -9.08 -11.44 20.08
N ILE A 195 -9.78 -10.42 19.58
CA ILE A 195 -9.20 -9.09 19.33
C ILE A 195 -9.62 -8.19 20.49
N ASN A 196 -8.63 -7.62 21.19
CA ASN A 196 -8.86 -6.69 22.29
C ASN A 196 -8.90 -5.27 21.72
N TYR A 197 -10.00 -4.56 21.94
CA TYR A 197 -10.22 -3.18 21.47
C TYR A 197 -10.14 -2.16 22.61
N LYS A 198 -9.69 -0.95 22.30
CA LYS A 198 -9.79 0.24 23.16
C LYS A 198 -10.11 1.44 22.29
N ASN A 199 -11.22 2.12 22.56
CA ASN A 199 -11.69 3.30 21.79
C ASN A 199 -11.79 3.01 20.27
N GLY A 200 -12.25 1.82 19.89
CA GLY A 200 -12.38 1.39 18.50
C GLY A 200 -11.09 0.90 17.83
N ASP A 201 -9.93 1.02 18.48
CA ASP A 201 -8.66 0.53 17.94
C ASP A 201 -8.27 -0.84 18.51
N PRO A 202 -7.78 -1.77 17.68
CA PRO A 202 -7.21 -3.03 18.15
C PRO A 202 -5.92 -2.79 18.94
N VAL A 203 -5.87 -3.23 20.20
CA VAL A 203 -4.72 -3.02 21.10
C VAL A 203 -4.02 -4.31 21.49
N GLY A 204 -4.53 -5.46 21.10
CA GLY A 204 -3.97 -6.77 21.43
C GLY A 204 -4.73 -7.94 20.85
N LEU A 205 -4.18 -9.13 20.98
CA LEU A 205 -4.74 -10.40 20.52
C LEU A 205 -4.63 -11.44 21.64
N ASN A 206 -5.71 -12.19 21.86
CA ASN A 206 -5.75 -13.30 22.84
C ASN A 206 -5.25 -12.87 24.23
N GLY A 207 -5.71 -11.69 24.70
CA GLY A 207 -5.33 -11.12 25.99
C GLY A 207 -3.93 -10.48 26.04
N LYS A 208 -3.11 -10.58 25.00
CA LYS A 208 -1.76 -10.00 24.98
C LYS A 208 -1.79 -8.64 24.30
N LYS A 209 -1.30 -7.59 24.99
CA LYS A 209 -1.11 -6.26 24.40
C LYS A 209 -0.01 -6.32 23.35
N LEU A 210 -0.25 -5.69 22.20
CA LEU A 210 0.67 -5.66 21.05
C LEU A 210 0.72 -4.26 20.46
N SER A 211 1.82 -3.95 19.75
CA SER A 211 1.87 -2.74 18.93
C SER A 211 0.94 -2.86 17.71
N PRO A 212 0.46 -1.73 17.16
CA PRO A 212 -0.44 -1.73 15.99
C PRO A 212 0.08 -2.58 14.83
N ALA A 213 1.36 -2.41 14.47
CA ALA A 213 1.98 -3.20 13.41
C ALA A 213 2.00 -4.70 13.72
N LYS A 214 2.28 -5.10 14.97
CA LYS A 214 2.28 -6.51 15.38
C LYS A 214 0.88 -7.12 15.42
N VAL A 215 -0.15 -6.34 15.76
CA VAL A 215 -1.55 -6.80 15.67
C VAL A 215 -1.87 -7.14 14.23
N LEU A 216 -1.64 -6.21 13.31
CA LEU A 216 -1.96 -6.40 11.89
C LEU A 216 -1.14 -7.55 11.27
N ASP A 217 0.15 -7.64 11.56
CA ASP A 217 1.01 -8.72 11.07
C ASP A 217 0.50 -10.11 11.48
N LYS A 218 0.15 -10.29 12.76
CA LYS A 218 -0.40 -11.56 13.25
C LYS A 218 -1.77 -11.88 12.63
N LEU A 219 -2.60 -10.88 12.42
CA LEU A 219 -3.89 -11.08 11.75
C LEU A 219 -3.71 -11.39 10.25
N ASN A 220 -2.71 -10.79 9.58
CA ASN A 220 -2.35 -11.15 8.22
C ASN A 220 -1.96 -12.63 8.11
N GLN A 221 -1.10 -13.10 9.02
CA GLN A 221 -0.66 -14.51 9.03
C GLN A 221 -1.83 -15.46 9.28
N LEU A 222 -2.70 -15.13 10.24
CA LEU A 222 -3.86 -15.96 10.58
C LEU A 222 -4.87 -16.00 9.43
N ALA A 223 -5.30 -14.84 8.93
CA ALA A 223 -6.30 -14.73 7.87
C ALA A 223 -5.77 -15.29 6.54
N GLY A 224 -4.51 -14.99 6.21
CA GLY A 224 -3.86 -15.48 4.99
C GLY A 224 -3.76 -17.02 4.97
N LYS A 225 -3.38 -17.65 6.08
CA LYS A 225 -3.39 -19.11 6.23
C LYS A 225 -4.78 -19.72 6.01
N ASN A 226 -5.82 -19.00 6.37
CA ASN A 226 -7.22 -19.44 6.22
C ASN A 226 -7.87 -18.97 4.89
N GLY A 227 -7.10 -18.52 3.92
CA GLY A 227 -7.59 -18.16 2.59
C GLY A 227 -8.44 -16.88 2.54
N ILE A 228 -8.34 -16.01 3.55
CA ILE A 228 -9.15 -14.80 3.68
C ILE A 228 -8.44 -13.59 3.11
N GLY A 229 -9.18 -12.72 2.40
CA GLY A 229 -8.72 -11.37 2.04
C GLY A 229 -8.34 -11.17 0.59
N ARG A 230 -8.77 -12.04 -0.34
CA ARG A 230 -8.60 -11.88 -1.79
C ARG A 230 -9.74 -11.06 -2.38
N VAL A 231 -9.39 -10.11 -3.23
CA VAL A 231 -10.35 -9.32 -4.03
C VAL A 231 -9.81 -9.18 -5.45
N ASP A 232 -10.63 -9.50 -6.44
CA ASP A 232 -10.37 -9.29 -7.87
C ASP A 232 -11.40 -8.28 -8.37
N LEU A 233 -10.96 -7.07 -8.72
CA LEU A 233 -11.82 -5.93 -8.93
C LEU A 233 -11.43 -5.14 -10.18
N VAL A 234 -12.41 -4.78 -10.99
CA VAL A 234 -12.29 -3.73 -12.00
C VAL A 234 -12.79 -2.43 -11.39
N GLU A 235 -11.90 -1.51 -11.11
CA GLU A 235 -12.16 -0.24 -10.43
C GLU A 235 -12.05 0.97 -11.36
N ASN A 236 -12.60 2.10 -10.92
CA ASN A 236 -12.40 3.39 -11.56
C ASN A 236 -11.16 4.07 -11.02
N ARG A 237 -10.26 4.48 -11.92
CA ARG A 237 -9.14 5.38 -11.57
C ARG A 237 -9.64 6.82 -11.41
N PHE A 238 -8.89 7.66 -10.69
CA PHE A 238 -9.23 9.07 -10.48
C PHE A 238 -9.57 9.81 -11.78
N ILE A 239 -8.89 9.51 -12.87
CA ILE A 239 -9.11 10.09 -14.20
C ILE A 239 -10.24 9.41 -15.00
N GLY A 240 -11.03 8.52 -14.39
CA GLY A 240 -12.16 7.84 -15.02
C GLY A 240 -11.83 6.59 -15.86
N ILE A 241 -10.57 6.17 -15.94
CA ILE A 241 -10.17 4.97 -16.66
C ILE A 241 -10.44 3.74 -15.78
N LYS A 242 -11.00 2.68 -16.39
CA LYS A 242 -11.15 1.36 -15.74
C LYS A 242 -9.80 0.65 -15.66
N SER A 243 -9.52 0.03 -14.53
CA SER A 243 -8.33 -0.78 -14.32
C SER A 243 -8.65 -1.99 -13.43
N ARG A 244 -8.11 -3.16 -13.77
CA ARG A 244 -8.26 -4.34 -12.93
C ARG A 244 -7.07 -4.47 -11.99
N GLY A 245 -7.35 -4.64 -10.71
CA GLY A 245 -6.39 -4.96 -9.67
C GLY A 245 -6.80 -6.21 -8.92
N VAL A 246 -5.82 -7.04 -8.55
CA VAL A 246 -6.00 -8.17 -7.66
C VAL A 246 -5.33 -7.84 -6.34
N TYR A 247 -6.11 -7.89 -5.27
CA TYR A 247 -5.71 -7.42 -3.94
C TYR A 247 -5.72 -8.55 -2.93
N GLU A 248 -4.77 -8.51 -2.00
CA GLU A 248 -4.73 -9.37 -0.84
C GLU A 248 -4.64 -8.50 0.43
N THR A 249 -5.68 -8.53 1.25
CA THR A 249 -5.77 -7.74 2.49
C THR A 249 -6.25 -8.61 3.66
N PRO A 250 -5.52 -9.68 4.02
CA PRO A 250 -6.02 -10.71 4.91
C PRO A 250 -6.37 -10.18 6.31
N GLY A 251 -5.43 -9.55 7.01
CA GLY A 251 -5.68 -9.00 8.34
C GLY A 251 -6.66 -7.83 8.34
N GLY A 252 -6.65 -7.02 7.28
CA GLY A 252 -7.59 -5.93 7.10
C GLY A 252 -9.03 -6.40 6.96
N THR A 253 -9.26 -7.44 6.16
CA THR A 253 -10.58 -8.05 5.99
C THR A 253 -11.11 -8.61 7.33
N LEU A 254 -10.24 -9.25 8.11
CA LEU A 254 -10.60 -9.76 9.42
C LEU A 254 -10.92 -8.62 10.40
N LEU A 255 -10.09 -7.55 10.42
CA LEU A 255 -10.35 -6.38 11.27
C LEU A 255 -11.64 -5.66 10.90
N LEU A 256 -11.93 -5.53 9.60
CA LEU A 256 -13.15 -4.90 9.12
C LEU A 256 -14.40 -5.67 9.59
N ALA A 257 -14.40 -6.99 9.42
CA ALA A 257 -15.50 -7.85 9.87
C ALA A 257 -15.68 -7.79 11.39
N ALA A 258 -14.58 -7.86 12.15
CA ALA A 258 -14.62 -7.81 13.62
C ALA A 258 -15.09 -6.44 14.13
N HIS A 259 -14.64 -5.34 13.51
CA HIS A 259 -15.07 -3.99 13.89
C HIS A 259 -16.55 -3.80 13.59
N ARG A 260 -17.04 -4.26 12.43
CA ARG A 260 -18.46 -4.19 12.07
C ARG A 260 -19.35 -4.98 13.07
N ALA A 261 -18.87 -6.13 13.54
CA ALA A 261 -19.58 -6.90 14.57
C ALA A 261 -19.69 -6.12 15.90
N ILE A 262 -18.65 -5.35 16.29
CA ILE A 262 -18.72 -4.47 17.47
C ILE A 262 -19.69 -3.32 17.23
N GLU A 263 -19.65 -2.69 16.08
CA GLU A 263 -20.58 -1.60 15.74
C GLU A 263 -22.05 -2.01 15.82
N SER A 264 -22.36 -3.23 15.39
CA SER A 264 -23.73 -3.74 15.43
C SER A 264 -24.35 -3.80 16.83
N VAL A 265 -23.50 -3.84 17.89
CA VAL A 265 -23.95 -3.86 19.28
C VAL A 265 -23.69 -2.56 20.03
N THR A 266 -22.98 -1.60 19.44
CA THR A 266 -22.57 -0.36 20.11
C THR A 266 -23.14 0.90 19.46
N LEU A 267 -23.41 0.89 18.16
CA LEU A 267 -23.98 2.04 17.46
C LEU A 267 -25.52 1.92 17.40
N ASP A 268 -26.18 3.06 17.56
CA ASP A 268 -27.60 3.16 17.23
C ASP A 268 -27.81 3.10 15.70
N LYS A 269 -29.07 2.82 15.32
CA LYS A 269 -29.45 2.65 13.92
C LYS A 269 -29.08 3.84 13.04
N ASP A 270 -29.40 5.06 13.50
CA ASP A 270 -29.28 6.27 12.68
C ASP A 270 -27.81 6.65 12.46
N THR A 271 -26.99 6.52 13.49
CA THR A 271 -25.54 6.70 13.41
C THR A 271 -24.90 5.69 12.44
N MET A 272 -25.31 4.42 12.51
CA MET A 272 -24.77 3.36 11.64
C MET A 272 -25.15 3.59 10.17
N HIS A 273 -26.43 3.91 9.90
CA HIS A 273 -26.88 4.19 8.54
C HIS A 273 -26.22 5.44 7.97
N LYS A 274 -26.10 6.51 8.78
CA LYS A 274 -25.45 7.75 8.33
C LYS A 274 -23.96 7.54 8.02
N LYS A 275 -23.28 6.74 8.82
CA LYS A 275 -21.89 6.35 8.54
C LYS A 275 -21.79 5.61 7.21
N ASP A 276 -22.62 4.60 6.97
CA ASP A 276 -22.62 3.81 5.75
C ASP A 276 -22.95 4.65 4.50
N GLU A 277 -23.78 5.69 4.63
CA GLU A 277 -24.08 6.66 3.56
C GLU A 277 -22.88 7.55 3.20
N VAL A 278 -22.16 8.03 4.23
CA VAL A 278 -21.08 9.02 4.05
C VAL A 278 -19.75 8.39 3.65
N MET A 279 -19.41 7.23 4.20
CA MET A 279 -18.08 6.65 4.06
C MET A 279 -17.68 6.27 2.63
N PRO A 280 -18.56 5.84 1.72
CA PRO A 280 -18.20 5.65 0.30
C PRO A 280 -17.70 6.91 -0.41
N ARG A 281 -18.13 8.10 0.06
CA ARG A 281 -17.62 9.39 -0.48
C ARG A 281 -16.25 9.76 0.06
N TYR A 282 -15.93 9.28 1.26
CA TYR A 282 -14.61 9.45 1.86
C TYR A 282 -13.57 8.49 1.26
N ALA A 283 -13.97 7.27 0.89
CA ALA A 283 -13.13 6.27 0.26
C ALA A 283 -12.83 6.60 -1.22
#